data_c66f8976d36b709d2064fafa8741077d
#
_entry.id   c66f8976d36b709d2064fafa8741077d
#
_cell.length_a   1.000
_cell.length_b   1.000
_cell.length_c   1.000
_cell.angle_alpha   90.00
_cell.angle_beta   90.00
_cell.angle_gamma   90.00
#
_symmetry.space_group_name_H-M   'P 1'
#
loop_
_entity.id
_entity.type
_entity.pdbx_description
1 polymer ?
#
loop_
_entity_poly.entity_id
_entity_poly.type
_entity_poly.pdbx_seq_one_letter_code
_entity_poly.pdbx_strand_id
1 'polypeptide(L)'
;MDIFEQKEVLRSFNIICDSREQDTARARERYQRMDAPVSRAKLNYGDYCYNATLPDGTAIYDTEKPINPACVIERKMSLDELAMCLGKDRDRFQREFERATAAGARIILLVENASWENLINGKYRSRLHPNAYIGSLVAWSARYDFQLVFCKEETSGRLIREFLYRDLKERLERGEFG
;
A
#
# COMPACT_ATOMS: atom_id res chain seq x y z
N MET A 1 10.01 -9.32 22.94
CA MET A 1 11.01 -8.36 22.38
C MET A 1 11.05 -7.14 23.28
N ASP A 2 12.25 -6.77 23.77
CA ASP A 2 12.40 -5.58 24.61
C ASP A 2 12.44 -4.29 23.77
N ILE A 3 12.47 -3.12 24.45
CA ILE A 3 12.42 -1.81 23.78
C ILE A 3 13.71 -1.52 22.95
N PHE A 4 14.85 -2.10 23.30
CA PHE A 4 16.10 -1.93 22.56
C PHE A 4 16.06 -2.77 21.29
N GLU A 5 15.62 -4.02 21.38
CA GLU A 5 15.41 -4.89 20.25
C GLU A 5 14.42 -4.30 19.25
N GLN A 6 13.28 -3.75 19.73
CA GLN A 6 12.33 -3.06 18.86
C GLN A 6 12.96 -1.89 18.10
N LYS A 7 13.80 -1.09 18.77
CA LYS A 7 14.52 0.01 18.11
C LYS A 7 15.50 -0.47 17.04
N GLU A 8 16.20 -1.58 17.28
CA GLU A 8 17.10 -2.16 16.26
C GLU A 8 16.32 -2.68 15.05
N VAL A 9 15.20 -3.36 15.27
CA VAL A 9 14.30 -3.78 14.17
C VAL A 9 13.84 -2.55 13.37
N LEU A 10 13.39 -1.49 14.03
CA LEU A 10 12.95 -0.26 13.35
C LEU A 10 14.08 0.46 12.59
N ARG A 11 15.35 0.35 13.04
CA ARG A 11 16.50 0.88 12.30
C ARG A 11 16.78 0.14 11.02
N SER A 12 16.46 -1.15 10.95
CA SER A 12 16.62 -2.00 9.77
C SER A 12 15.44 -1.89 8.79
N PHE A 13 14.40 -1.08 9.11
CA PHE A 13 13.22 -0.87 8.28
C PHE A 13 13.61 -0.51 6.84
N ASN A 14 13.03 -1.21 5.90
CA ASN A 14 13.10 -0.88 4.48
C ASN A 14 11.73 -1.09 3.82
N ILE A 15 11.52 -0.44 2.69
CA ILE A 15 10.31 -0.56 1.89
C ILE A 15 10.57 -1.54 0.76
N ILE A 16 9.65 -2.48 0.56
CA ILE A 16 9.65 -3.37 -0.60
C ILE A 16 8.63 -2.82 -1.61
N CYS A 17 9.09 -2.57 -2.82
CA CYS A 17 8.26 -2.28 -3.98
C CYS A 17 8.05 -3.56 -4.79
N ASP A 18 6.81 -3.81 -5.24
CA ASP A 18 6.54 -4.96 -6.12
C ASP A 18 7.44 -4.92 -7.35
N SER A 19 8.03 -6.06 -7.67
CA SER A 19 8.94 -6.20 -8.84
C SER A 19 8.24 -5.95 -10.19
N ARG A 20 6.92 -5.98 -10.23
CA ARG A 20 6.09 -5.67 -11.42
C ARG A 20 5.89 -4.16 -11.64
N GLU A 21 6.12 -3.33 -10.61
CA GLU A 21 6.04 -1.88 -10.76
C GLU A 21 7.08 -1.36 -11.74
N GLN A 22 6.68 -0.42 -12.60
CA GLN A 22 7.58 0.15 -13.61
C GLN A 22 8.57 1.14 -12.99
N ASP A 23 9.84 1.04 -13.37
CA ASP A 23 10.88 1.98 -12.96
C ASP A 23 10.82 3.27 -13.81
N THR A 24 9.87 4.14 -13.47
CA THR A 24 9.69 5.43 -14.12
C THR A 24 10.39 6.56 -13.35
N ALA A 25 10.60 7.71 -13.98
CA ALA A 25 11.12 8.91 -13.31
C ALA A 25 10.26 9.29 -12.10
N ARG A 26 8.92 9.22 -12.21
CA ARG A 26 7.99 9.46 -11.10
C ARG A 26 8.14 8.44 -9.96
N ALA A 27 8.40 7.17 -10.29
CA ALA A 27 8.64 6.16 -9.27
C ALA A 27 9.93 6.48 -8.49
N ARG A 28 11.01 6.86 -9.18
CA ARG A 28 12.28 7.23 -8.55
C ARG A 28 12.16 8.47 -7.66
N GLU A 29 11.44 9.50 -8.10
CA GLU A 29 11.14 10.67 -7.27
C GLU A 29 10.32 10.30 -6.02
N ARG A 30 9.36 9.39 -6.15
CA ARG A 30 8.59 8.87 -5.01
C ARG A 30 9.49 8.14 -4.03
N TYR A 31 10.41 7.28 -4.51
CA TYR A 31 11.37 6.58 -3.64
C TYR A 31 12.25 7.55 -2.87
N GLN A 32 12.75 8.61 -3.50
CA GLN A 32 13.53 9.66 -2.80
C GLN A 32 12.73 10.32 -1.66
N ARG A 33 11.41 10.48 -1.84
CA ARG A 33 10.52 11.08 -0.83
C ARG A 33 10.09 10.12 0.28
N MET A 34 10.39 8.83 0.14
CA MET A 34 10.12 7.83 1.19
C MET A 34 11.08 7.95 2.38
N ASP A 35 12.25 8.55 2.18
CA ASP A 35 13.28 8.70 3.24
C ASP A 35 13.54 7.36 3.97
N ALA A 36 13.66 6.29 3.20
CA ALA A 36 13.94 4.93 3.64
C ALA A 36 14.55 4.13 2.48
N PRO A 37 15.35 3.11 2.76
CA PRO A 37 15.82 2.19 1.72
C PRO A 37 14.63 1.54 1.01
N VAL A 38 14.72 1.43 -0.32
CA VAL A 38 13.71 0.76 -1.15
C VAL A 38 14.36 -0.39 -1.89
N SER A 39 13.81 -1.58 -1.72
CA SER A 39 14.20 -2.79 -2.45
C SER A 39 13.03 -3.30 -3.30
N ARG A 40 13.29 -4.28 -4.15
CA ARG A 40 12.26 -4.87 -5.01
C ARG A 40 12.14 -6.36 -4.74
N ALA A 41 10.90 -6.83 -4.57
CA ALA A 41 10.58 -8.25 -4.49
C ALA A 41 9.17 -8.49 -5.06
N LYS A 42 8.82 -9.73 -5.33
CA LYS A 42 7.49 -10.09 -5.82
C LYS A 42 6.48 -10.09 -4.67
N LEU A 43 5.45 -9.28 -4.76
CA LEU A 43 4.30 -9.30 -3.85
C LEU A 43 3.14 -10.11 -4.45
N ASN A 44 2.41 -10.86 -3.64
CA ASN A 44 1.21 -11.57 -4.09
C ASN A 44 0.00 -10.64 -4.26
N TYR A 45 0.04 -9.47 -3.62
CA TYR A 45 -0.94 -8.38 -3.73
C TYR A 45 -0.31 -7.05 -3.30
N GLY A 46 -0.86 -5.94 -3.83
CA GLY A 46 -0.42 -4.57 -3.57
C GLY A 46 0.91 -4.19 -4.21
N ASP A 47 1.30 -2.93 -4.03
CA ASP A 47 2.46 -2.32 -4.69
C ASP A 47 3.64 -2.10 -3.75
N TYR A 48 3.38 -1.84 -2.45
CA TYR A 48 4.42 -1.57 -1.45
C TYR A 48 4.10 -2.28 -0.13
N CYS A 49 5.13 -2.87 0.49
CA CYS A 49 5.10 -3.31 1.88
C CYS A 49 6.43 -2.95 2.57
N TYR A 50 6.61 -3.39 3.80
CA TYR A 50 7.88 -3.21 4.52
C TYR A 50 8.60 -4.54 4.71
N ASN A 51 9.89 -4.45 5.06
CA ASN A 51 10.67 -5.52 5.66
C ASN A 51 11.56 -4.94 6.76
N ALA A 52 12.04 -5.79 7.65
CA ALA A 52 13.03 -5.46 8.67
C ALA A 52 13.73 -6.74 9.13
N THR A 53 14.85 -6.58 9.83
CA THR A 53 15.60 -7.70 10.42
C THR A 53 15.21 -7.86 11.88
N LEU A 54 14.80 -9.05 12.28
CA LEU A 54 14.43 -9.41 13.65
C LEU A 54 15.69 -9.64 14.52
N PRO A 55 15.60 -9.69 15.86
CA PRO A 55 16.74 -9.84 16.75
C PRO A 55 17.55 -11.12 16.53
N ASP A 56 16.93 -12.17 16.01
CA ASP A 56 17.59 -13.42 15.66
C ASP A 56 18.37 -13.35 14.32
N GLY A 57 18.37 -12.19 13.66
CA GLY A 57 19.01 -11.96 12.38
C GLY A 57 18.18 -12.35 11.16
N THR A 58 16.96 -12.88 11.35
CA THR A 58 16.07 -13.21 10.22
C THR A 58 15.32 -11.99 9.72
N ALA A 59 15.00 -11.95 8.42
CA ALA A 59 14.13 -10.94 7.87
C ALA A 59 12.65 -11.31 8.14
N ILE A 60 11.77 -10.31 8.32
CA ILE A 60 10.33 -10.55 8.47
C ILE A 60 9.78 -11.31 7.26
N TYR A 61 10.24 -10.95 6.04
CA TYR A 61 9.86 -11.63 4.80
C TYR A 61 11.10 -12.10 4.04
N ASP A 62 11.05 -13.34 3.56
CA ASP A 62 12.00 -13.91 2.61
C ASP A 62 11.74 -13.33 1.21
N THR A 63 12.65 -12.49 0.73
CA THR A 63 12.48 -11.78 -0.56
C THR A 63 12.76 -12.65 -1.78
N GLU A 64 13.31 -13.85 -1.59
CA GLU A 64 13.52 -14.83 -2.67
C GLU A 64 12.21 -15.54 -3.08
N LYS A 65 11.16 -15.40 -2.27
CA LYS A 65 9.83 -15.95 -2.51
C LYS A 65 8.79 -14.85 -2.67
N PRO A 66 7.64 -15.14 -3.35
CA PRO A 66 6.53 -14.22 -3.37
C PRO A 66 5.99 -13.93 -1.96
N ILE A 67 5.92 -12.66 -1.59
CA ILE A 67 5.58 -12.21 -0.25
C ILE A 67 4.06 -12.07 -0.11
N ASN A 68 3.53 -12.53 1.04
CA ASN A 68 2.19 -12.19 1.53
C ASN A 68 2.33 -11.15 2.65
N PRO A 69 2.34 -9.85 2.34
CA PRO A 69 2.57 -8.83 3.36
C PRO A 69 1.40 -8.70 4.32
N ALA A 70 1.70 -8.51 5.61
CA ALA A 70 0.68 -8.27 6.64
C ALA A 70 0.09 -6.84 6.58
N CYS A 71 0.81 -5.90 5.97
CA CYS A 71 0.34 -4.56 5.65
C CYS A 71 0.82 -4.18 4.25
N VAL A 72 -0.09 -3.66 3.43
CA VAL A 72 0.21 -3.35 2.03
C VAL A 72 -0.42 -2.04 1.58
N ILE A 73 0.32 -1.30 0.76
CA ILE A 73 -0.19 -0.14 0.02
C ILE A 73 -0.52 -0.58 -1.40
N GLU A 74 -1.75 -0.36 -1.81
CA GLU A 74 -2.17 -0.37 -3.22
C GLU A 74 -2.25 1.08 -3.69
N ARG A 75 -1.45 1.47 -4.68
CA ARG A 75 -1.35 2.84 -5.16
C ARG A 75 -2.03 3.03 -6.52
N LYS A 76 -2.76 4.12 -6.65
CA LYS A 76 -3.31 4.58 -7.93
C LYS A 76 -2.86 6.03 -8.18
N MET A 77 -2.46 6.33 -9.39
CA MET A 77 -1.94 7.67 -9.73
C MET A 77 -3.04 8.72 -9.94
N SER A 78 -4.30 8.29 -10.02
CA SER A 78 -5.42 9.22 -10.24
C SER A 78 -6.77 8.54 -10.03
N LEU A 79 -7.83 9.36 -9.97
CA LEU A 79 -9.22 8.87 -10.04
C LEU A 79 -9.51 8.14 -11.34
N ASP A 80 -8.87 8.51 -12.46
CA ASP A 80 -9.07 7.82 -13.75
C ASP A 80 -8.54 6.38 -13.72
N GLU A 81 -7.37 6.16 -13.15
CA GLU A 81 -6.82 4.80 -12.97
C GLU A 81 -7.68 3.97 -12.03
N LEU A 82 -8.11 4.53 -10.89
CA LEU A 82 -8.99 3.83 -9.98
C LEU A 82 -10.34 3.50 -10.63
N ALA A 83 -10.90 4.41 -11.45
CA ALA A 83 -12.14 4.15 -12.19
C ALA A 83 -11.99 2.97 -13.18
N MET A 84 -10.82 2.82 -13.84
CA MET A 84 -10.53 1.65 -14.68
C MET A 84 -10.52 0.37 -13.85
N CYS A 85 -9.90 0.39 -12.67
CA CYS A 85 -9.86 -0.75 -11.76
C CYS A 85 -11.24 -1.15 -11.24
N LEU A 86 -12.15 -0.21 -11.01
CA LEU A 86 -13.53 -0.48 -10.60
C LEU A 86 -14.47 -0.83 -11.77
N GLY A 87 -14.04 -0.59 -13.00
CA GLY A 87 -14.79 -0.85 -14.24
C GLY A 87 -14.19 -2.01 -15.04
N LYS A 88 -13.41 -1.68 -16.06
CA LYS A 88 -12.86 -2.64 -17.03
C LYS A 88 -11.99 -3.72 -16.41
N ASP A 89 -11.15 -3.37 -15.42
CA ASP A 89 -10.21 -4.29 -14.79
C ASP A 89 -10.73 -4.83 -13.43
N ARG A 90 -12.05 -4.74 -13.23
CA ARG A 90 -12.71 -5.04 -11.94
C ARG A 90 -12.36 -6.40 -11.38
N ASP A 91 -12.44 -7.45 -12.19
CA ASP A 91 -12.22 -8.82 -11.74
C ASP A 91 -10.78 -9.06 -11.30
N ARG A 92 -9.81 -8.43 -11.99
CA ARG A 92 -8.39 -8.51 -11.62
C ARG A 92 -8.16 -7.81 -10.28
N PHE A 93 -8.66 -6.58 -10.15
CA PHE A 93 -8.52 -5.76 -8.96
C PHE A 93 -9.22 -6.42 -7.76
N GLN A 94 -10.40 -6.98 -7.98
CA GLN A 94 -11.14 -7.72 -6.96
C GLN A 94 -10.35 -8.92 -6.43
N ARG A 95 -9.81 -9.76 -7.31
CA ARG A 95 -8.98 -10.91 -6.89
C ARG A 95 -7.76 -10.51 -6.06
N GLU A 96 -7.21 -9.33 -6.27
CA GLU A 96 -6.08 -8.81 -5.51
C GLU A 96 -6.50 -8.49 -4.07
N PHE A 97 -7.62 -7.79 -3.90
CA PHE A 97 -8.21 -7.52 -2.58
C PHE A 97 -8.66 -8.80 -1.86
N GLU A 98 -9.26 -9.74 -2.58
CA GLU A 98 -9.66 -11.04 -2.02
C GLU A 98 -8.45 -11.82 -1.47
N ARG A 99 -7.33 -11.85 -2.20
CA ARG A 99 -6.10 -12.50 -1.70
C ARG A 99 -5.55 -11.81 -0.46
N ALA A 100 -5.50 -10.47 -0.46
CA ALA A 100 -5.03 -9.70 0.68
C ALA A 100 -5.91 -9.91 1.92
N THR A 101 -7.22 -9.85 1.75
CA THR A 101 -8.19 -10.09 2.83
C THR A 101 -8.12 -11.52 3.35
N ALA A 102 -8.02 -12.51 2.47
CA ALA A 102 -7.86 -13.91 2.86
C ALA A 102 -6.57 -14.18 3.64
N ALA A 103 -5.53 -13.40 3.38
CA ALA A 103 -4.26 -13.44 4.13
C ALA A 103 -4.31 -12.61 5.45
N GLY A 104 -5.42 -11.95 5.76
CA GLY A 104 -5.54 -11.07 6.93
C GLY A 104 -4.71 -9.79 6.84
N ALA A 105 -4.36 -9.35 5.63
CA ALA A 105 -3.55 -8.18 5.42
C ALA A 105 -4.34 -6.88 5.68
N ARG A 106 -3.70 -5.91 6.31
CA ARG A 106 -4.16 -4.53 6.33
C ARG A 106 -3.92 -3.89 4.97
N ILE A 107 -4.98 -3.40 4.33
CA ILE A 107 -4.91 -2.81 3.00
C ILE A 107 -5.08 -1.28 3.11
N ILE A 108 -4.20 -0.54 2.46
CA ILE A 108 -4.30 0.92 2.31
C ILE A 108 -4.36 1.22 0.81
N LEU A 109 -5.51 1.71 0.35
CA LEU A 109 -5.68 2.20 -1.02
C LEU A 109 -5.31 3.67 -1.05
N LEU A 110 -4.15 3.98 -1.62
CA LEU A 110 -3.62 5.33 -1.73
C LEU A 110 -3.81 5.83 -3.17
N VAL A 111 -4.56 6.92 -3.33
CA VAL A 111 -4.87 7.49 -4.64
C VAL A 111 -4.27 8.89 -4.74
N GLU A 112 -3.32 9.04 -5.66
CA GLU A 112 -2.65 10.31 -5.92
C GLU A 112 -3.53 11.28 -6.72
N ASN A 113 -3.32 12.57 -6.53
CA ASN A 113 -3.99 13.65 -7.26
C ASN A 113 -5.52 13.56 -7.21
N ALA A 114 -6.05 13.11 -6.09
CA ALA A 114 -7.46 12.85 -5.86
C ALA A 114 -7.98 13.53 -4.59
N SER A 115 -9.27 13.75 -4.54
CA SER A 115 -10.01 14.17 -3.34
C SER A 115 -11.46 13.72 -3.44
N TRP A 116 -12.16 13.69 -2.31
CA TRP A 116 -13.61 13.42 -2.28
C TRP A 116 -14.37 14.43 -3.11
N GLU A 117 -13.99 15.71 -3.05
CA GLU A 117 -14.64 16.79 -3.80
C GLU A 117 -14.49 16.59 -5.31
N ASN A 118 -13.31 16.16 -5.77
CA ASN A 118 -13.08 15.87 -7.18
C ASN A 118 -13.90 14.66 -7.65
N LEU A 119 -13.98 13.62 -6.80
CA LEU A 119 -14.77 12.43 -7.11
C LEU A 119 -16.26 12.73 -7.16
N ILE A 120 -16.80 13.41 -6.14
CA ILE A 120 -18.23 13.77 -6.03
C ILE A 120 -18.67 14.67 -7.18
N ASN A 121 -17.82 15.64 -7.56
CA ASN A 121 -18.11 16.60 -8.62
C ASN A 121 -17.75 16.11 -10.03
N GLY A 122 -17.35 14.83 -10.18
CA GLY A 122 -17.01 14.25 -11.49
C GLY A 122 -15.79 14.88 -12.14
N LYS A 123 -14.84 15.42 -11.36
CA LYS A 123 -13.60 16.05 -11.86
C LYS A 123 -12.54 14.99 -12.20
N TYR A 124 -12.85 14.15 -13.16
CA TYR A 124 -11.98 13.11 -13.74
C TYR A 124 -12.44 12.85 -15.18
N ARG A 125 -11.64 12.16 -15.99
CA ARG A 125 -11.93 11.93 -17.42
C ARG A 125 -12.74 10.66 -17.69
N SER A 126 -12.76 9.72 -16.74
CA SER A 126 -13.54 8.49 -16.88
C SER A 126 -15.03 8.80 -17.07
N ARG A 127 -15.74 7.94 -17.82
CA ARG A 127 -17.20 8.01 -18.02
C ARG A 127 -18.00 7.40 -16.86
N LEU A 128 -17.34 6.90 -15.82
CA LEU A 128 -18.01 6.34 -14.66
C LEU A 128 -18.77 7.45 -13.93
N HIS A 129 -20.09 7.28 -13.80
CA HIS A 129 -20.93 8.28 -13.14
C HIS A 129 -20.53 8.44 -11.67
N PRO A 130 -20.45 9.68 -11.12
CA PRO A 130 -19.98 9.92 -9.75
C PRO A 130 -20.68 9.07 -8.69
N ASN A 131 -22.02 8.96 -8.72
CA ASN A 131 -22.77 8.15 -7.76
C ASN A 131 -22.41 6.66 -7.83
N ALA A 132 -22.21 6.13 -9.03
CA ALA A 132 -21.78 4.74 -9.22
C ALA A 132 -20.35 4.52 -8.75
N TYR A 133 -19.48 5.52 -8.96
CA TYR A 133 -18.10 5.48 -8.51
C TYR A 133 -18.01 5.49 -6.99
N ILE A 134 -18.66 6.46 -6.34
CA ILE A 134 -18.71 6.55 -4.86
C ILE A 134 -19.33 5.27 -4.28
N GLY A 135 -20.47 4.83 -4.82
CA GLY A 135 -21.14 3.61 -4.36
C GLY A 135 -20.25 2.38 -4.45
N SER A 136 -19.53 2.20 -5.56
CA SER A 136 -18.56 1.11 -5.71
C SER A 136 -17.42 1.20 -4.71
N LEU A 137 -16.81 2.37 -4.56
CA LEU A 137 -15.66 2.58 -3.68
C LEU A 137 -16.00 2.35 -2.21
N VAL A 138 -17.13 2.90 -1.75
CA VAL A 138 -17.62 2.74 -0.37
C VAL A 138 -18.05 1.28 -0.11
N ALA A 139 -18.73 0.64 -1.06
CA ALA A 139 -19.09 -0.78 -0.93
C ALA A 139 -17.86 -1.69 -0.85
N TRP A 140 -16.82 -1.39 -1.62
CA TRP A 140 -15.55 -2.13 -1.54
C TRP A 140 -14.81 -1.89 -0.24
N SER A 141 -14.80 -0.65 0.25
CA SER A 141 -14.21 -0.33 1.57
C SER A 141 -14.89 -1.14 2.68
N ALA A 142 -16.22 -1.23 2.66
CA ALA A 142 -16.96 -2.04 3.63
C ALA A 142 -16.71 -3.55 3.48
N ARG A 143 -16.52 -4.03 2.24
CA ARG A 143 -16.31 -5.46 1.95
C ARG A 143 -14.91 -5.95 2.34
N TYR A 144 -13.89 -5.16 2.07
CA TYR A 144 -12.48 -5.55 2.21
C TYR A 144 -11.77 -4.83 3.36
N ASP A 145 -12.48 -4.01 4.12
CA ASP A 145 -11.97 -3.26 5.27
C ASP A 145 -10.64 -2.53 4.98
N PHE A 146 -10.56 -1.83 3.84
CA PHE A 146 -9.38 -1.07 3.49
C PHE A 146 -9.49 0.40 3.91
N GLN A 147 -8.34 0.98 4.22
CA GLN A 147 -8.22 2.41 4.46
C GLN A 147 -8.02 3.15 3.12
N LEU A 148 -8.94 4.10 2.80
CA LEU A 148 -8.78 4.97 1.63
C LEU A 148 -8.01 6.24 2.01
N VAL A 149 -7.00 6.57 1.22
CA VAL A 149 -6.17 7.77 1.39
C VAL A 149 -6.06 8.52 0.07
N PHE A 150 -6.55 9.76 0.04
CA PHE A 150 -6.30 10.69 -1.05
C PHE A 150 -5.12 11.59 -0.71
N CYS A 151 -4.22 11.80 -1.65
CA CYS A 151 -3.06 12.66 -1.45
C CYS A 151 -2.63 13.32 -2.78
N LYS A 152 -1.66 14.22 -2.68
CA LYS A 152 -0.93 14.70 -3.85
C LYS A 152 0.25 13.77 -4.14
N GLU A 153 0.66 13.70 -5.40
CA GLU A 153 1.81 12.90 -5.85
C GLU A 153 3.09 13.25 -5.06
N GLU A 154 3.28 14.55 -4.74
CA GLU A 154 4.46 15.02 -4.01
C GLU A 154 4.53 14.50 -2.57
N THR A 155 3.40 14.10 -1.98
CA THR A 155 3.33 13.62 -0.59
C THR A 155 3.20 12.12 -0.49
N SER A 156 2.93 11.41 -1.60
CA SER A 156 2.65 9.97 -1.59
C SER A 156 3.80 9.14 -1.04
N GLY A 157 5.05 9.44 -1.43
CA GLY A 157 6.23 8.72 -0.94
C GLY A 157 6.35 8.78 0.60
N ARG A 158 6.21 9.98 1.17
CA ARG A 158 6.24 10.16 2.63
C ARG A 158 5.09 9.42 3.32
N LEU A 159 3.88 9.46 2.75
CA LEU A 159 2.73 8.75 3.33
C LEU A 159 2.91 7.23 3.28
N ILE A 160 3.39 6.68 2.17
CA ILE A 160 3.73 5.25 2.05
C ILE A 160 4.67 4.85 3.19
N ARG A 161 5.77 5.60 3.38
CA ARG A 161 6.73 5.34 4.46
C ARG A 161 6.07 5.42 5.84
N GLU A 162 5.28 6.45 6.12
CA GLU A 162 4.65 6.62 7.45
C GLU A 162 3.66 5.50 7.75
N PHE A 163 2.80 5.13 6.81
CA PHE A 163 1.85 4.02 7.03
C PHE A 163 2.56 2.71 7.30
N LEU A 164 3.57 2.36 6.51
CA LEU A 164 4.30 1.11 6.63
C LEU A 164 5.15 1.08 7.90
N TYR A 165 5.87 2.16 8.21
CA TYR A 165 6.68 2.26 9.41
C TYR A 165 5.86 2.21 10.69
N ARG A 166 4.71 2.91 10.72
CA ARG A 166 3.82 2.91 11.89
C ARG A 166 3.15 1.56 12.09
N ASP A 167 2.75 0.89 11.00
CA ASP A 167 2.22 -0.47 11.11
C ASP A 167 3.25 -1.44 11.71
N LEU A 168 4.49 -1.42 11.23
CA LEU A 168 5.56 -2.23 11.82
C LEU A 168 5.75 -1.91 13.30
N LYS A 169 5.85 -0.62 13.64
CA LYS A 169 6.05 -0.19 15.03
C LYS A 169 4.94 -0.69 15.95
N GLU A 170 3.68 -0.50 15.58
CA GLU A 170 2.51 -0.95 16.34
C GLU A 170 2.49 -2.48 16.53
N ARG A 171 2.91 -3.24 15.50
CA ARG A 171 3.01 -4.71 15.59
C ARG A 171 4.12 -5.16 16.53
N LEU A 172 5.26 -4.46 16.51
CA LEU A 172 6.35 -4.71 17.46
C LEU A 172 5.90 -4.44 18.91
N GLU A 173 5.23 -3.32 19.15
CA GLU A 173 4.72 -2.95 20.46
C GLU A 173 3.66 -3.93 21.00
N ARG A 174 2.87 -4.55 20.09
CA ARG A 174 1.90 -5.62 20.42
C ARG A 174 2.52 -7.01 20.57
N GLY A 175 3.82 -7.15 20.30
CA GLY A 175 4.53 -8.42 20.42
C GLY A 175 4.23 -9.42 19.31
N GLU A 176 3.82 -8.97 18.12
CA GLU A 176 3.47 -9.88 17.00
C GLU A 176 4.70 -10.59 16.37
N PHE A 177 5.90 -10.20 16.72
CA PHE A 177 7.16 -10.76 16.21
C PHE A 177 8.05 -11.37 17.33
N GLY A 178 7.52 -11.61 18.52
CA GLY A 178 8.30 -12.11 19.65
C GLY A 178 7.63 -13.21 20.42
#